data_52395d60dbf8ab6a5e45f80ca45ee213
#
_entry.id   52395d60dbf8ab6a5e45f80ca45ee213
#
_cell.length_a   1.000
_cell.length_b   1.000
_cell.length_c   1.000
_cell.angle_alpha   90.00
_cell.angle_beta   90.00
_cell.angle_gamma   90.00
#
_symmetry.space_group_name_H-M   'P 1'
#
loop_
_entity.id
_entity.type
_entity.pdbx_description
1 polymer ?
#
loop_
_entity_poly.entity_id
_entity_poly.type
_entity_poly.pdbx_seq_one_letter_code
_entity_poly.pdbx_strand_id
1 'polypeptide(L)'
;MNSFKLISNDNTSFIEVCKIHYNIEDGYHPSVGFDLKIKTTIIDYMGSEFWYNKSDIDSAIIILNQLENRENTALNFKAYSEFSLMIKMQDSAGHYYVEFSVDDPINRASLKSNYIIDHAVLSNFKTFLIDIQNCF
;
A
#
# COMPACT_ATOMS: atom_id res chain seq x y z
N MET A 1 -8.11 12.29 6.17
CA MET A 1 -8.07 11.88 4.75
C MET A 1 -8.70 10.50 4.63
N ASN A 2 -9.74 10.38 3.83
CA ASN A 2 -10.52 9.15 3.73
C ASN A 2 -10.18 8.31 2.50
N SER A 3 -9.26 8.76 1.67
CA SER A 3 -8.82 8.04 0.49
C SER A 3 -7.38 8.39 0.15
N PHE A 4 -6.72 7.50 -0.57
CA PHE A 4 -5.34 7.69 -1.01
C PHE A 4 -5.14 6.93 -2.31
N LYS A 5 -4.33 7.48 -3.20
CA LYS A 5 -4.03 6.86 -4.49
C LYS A 5 -2.51 6.76 -4.67
N LEU A 6 -2.01 5.53 -4.72
CA LEU A 6 -0.62 5.23 -5.04
C LEU A 6 -0.52 5.15 -6.57
N ILE A 7 -0.24 6.28 -7.21
CA ILE A 7 -0.34 6.42 -8.65
C ILE A 7 1.03 6.37 -9.32
N SER A 8 1.11 5.73 -10.50
CA SER A 8 2.32 5.69 -11.30
C SER A 8 2.71 7.07 -11.83
N ASN A 9 4.01 7.26 -12.09
CA ASN A 9 4.53 8.54 -12.58
C ASN A 9 4.03 8.91 -13.99
N ASP A 10 3.56 7.92 -14.77
CA ASP A 10 2.93 8.16 -16.08
C ASP A 10 1.41 8.25 -16.02
N ASN A 11 0.82 8.19 -14.82
CA ASN A 11 -0.62 8.28 -14.55
C ASN A 11 -1.47 7.15 -15.17
N THR A 12 -0.86 6.04 -15.59
CA THR A 12 -1.59 4.92 -16.22
C THR A 12 -2.08 3.87 -15.22
N SER A 13 -1.48 3.82 -14.05
CA SER A 13 -1.73 2.75 -13.07
C SER A 13 -1.84 3.31 -11.67
N PHE A 14 -2.69 2.70 -10.84
CA PHE A 14 -2.80 3.09 -9.44
C PHE A 14 -3.38 1.97 -8.57
N ILE A 15 -3.08 2.08 -7.28
CA ILE A 15 -3.79 1.39 -6.21
C ILE A 15 -4.44 2.48 -5.37
N GLU A 16 -5.75 2.45 -5.26
CA GLU A 16 -6.53 3.45 -4.52
C GLU A 16 -7.17 2.83 -3.30
N VAL A 17 -6.99 3.46 -2.14
CA VAL A 17 -7.75 3.16 -0.94
C VAL A 17 -9.07 3.92 -1.03
N CYS A 18 -10.17 3.19 -1.21
CA CYS A 18 -11.50 3.77 -1.38
C CYS A 18 -12.24 3.93 -0.06
N LYS A 19 -11.98 3.04 0.90
CA LYS A 19 -12.62 3.04 2.21
C LYS A 19 -11.67 2.47 3.26
N ILE A 20 -11.75 3.03 4.47
CA ILE A 20 -10.91 2.64 5.59
C ILE A 20 -11.81 2.12 6.71
N HIS A 21 -11.49 0.94 7.22
CA HIS A 21 -12.17 0.30 8.35
C HIS A 21 -11.21 0.20 9.52
N TYR A 22 -11.68 0.50 10.71
CA TYR A 22 -10.89 0.38 11.94
C TYR A 22 -11.49 -0.67 12.86
N ASN A 23 -10.63 -1.47 13.48
CA ASN A 23 -11.01 -2.40 14.54
C ASN A 23 -10.12 -2.13 15.76
N ILE A 24 -10.61 -1.31 16.69
CA ILE A 24 -9.88 -0.88 17.87
C ILE A 24 -10.62 -1.23 19.17
N GLU A 25 -11.81 -1.84 19.07
CA GLU A 25 -12.73 -2.00 20.20
C GLU A 25 -12.32 -3.10 21.19
N ASP A 26 -11.63 -4.13 20.72
CA ASP A 26 -11.40 -5.33 21.53
C ASP A 26 -10.15 -5.29 22.39
N GLY A 27 -9.33 -4.22 22.32
CA GLY A 27 -8.07 -4.15 23.04
C GLY A 27 -7.07 -5.23 22.68
N TYR A 28 -7.40 -6.08 21.68
CA TYR A 28 -6.60 -7.25 21.30
C TYR A 28 -5.47 -6.88 20.34
N HIS A 29 -5.78 -6.60 19.12
CA HIS A 29 -4.81 -6.18 18.12
C HIS A 29 -5.46 -5.08 17.30
N PRO A 30 -5.18 -3.80 17.60
CA PRO A 30 -5.69 -2.73 16.76
C PRO A 30 -5.31 -2.99 15.31
N SER A 31 -6.30 -2.92 14.44
CA SER A 31 -6.11 -3.21 13.01
C SER A 31 -6.88 -2.24 12.13
N VAL A 32 -6.45 -2.13 10.90
CA VAL A 32 -7.08 -1.31 9.88
C VAL A 32 -7.28 -2.14 8.62
N GLY A 33 -8.43 -2.01 8.00
CA GLY A 33 -8.76 -2.66 6.74
C GLY A 33 -8.97 -1.64 5.65
N PHE A 34 -8.53 -1.96 4.45
CA PHE A 34 -8.68 -1.10 3.28
C PHE A 34 -9.52 -1.78 2.21
N ASP A 35 -10.47 -1.04 1.65
CA ASP A 35 -11.08 -1.40 0.39
C ASP A 35 -10.23 -0.80 -0.71
N LEU A 36 -9.80 -1.62 -1.66
CA LEU A 36 -8.85 -1.22 -2.69
C LEU A 36 -9.46 -1.29 -4.07
N LYS A 37 -9.15 -0.29 -4.88
CA LYS A 37 -9.33 -0.31 -6.33
C LYS A 37 -7.95 -0.32 -6.98
N ILE A 38 -7.72 -1.30 -7.85
CA ILE A 38 -6.45 -1.45 -8.56
C ILE A 38 -6.73 -1.34 -10.05
N LYS A 39 -6.03 -0.42 -10.69
CA LYS A 39 -6.16 -0.22 -12.13
C LYS A 39 -4.79 -0.09 -12.77
N THR A 40 -4.60 -0.86 -13.84
CA THR A 40 -3.47 -0.73 -14.76
C THR A 40 -4.01 -0.74 -16.18
N THR A 41 -3.15 -0.74 -17.18
CA THR A 41 -3.59 -0.83 -18.58
C THR A 41 -4.33 -2.14 -18.90
N ILE A 42 -4.14 -3.19 -18.06
CA ILE A 42 -4.73 -4.51 -18.29
C ILE A 42 -5.54 -5.03 -17.10
N ILE A 43 -5.46 -4.39 -15.93
CA ILE A 43 -6.14 -4.81 -14.69
C ILE A 43 -7.16 -3.76 -14.29
N ASP A 44 -8.34 -4.22 -13.91
CA ASP A 44 -9.39 -3.41 -13.27
C ASP A 44 -10.00 -4.29 -12.19
N TYR A 45 -9.62 -4.04 -10.92
CA TYR A 45 -9.95 -4.91 -9.80
C TYR A 45 -10.42 -4.08 -8.60
N MET A 46 -11.41 -4.60 -7.88
CA MET A 46 -11.85 -4.06 -6.60
C MET A 46 -11.89 -5.19 -5.56
N GLY A 47 -11.31 -4.94 -4.39
CA GLY A 47 -11.34 -5.84 -3.28
C GLY A 47 -11.67 -5.11 -1.99
N SER A 48 -12.23 -5.85 -1.01
CA SER A 48 -12.69 -5.28 0.24
C SER A 48 -11.95 -5.87 1.43
N GLU A 49 -11.71 -5.02 2.43
CA GLU A 49 -11.26 -5.42 3.75
C GLU A 49 -9.92 -6.18 3.74
N PHE A 50 -8.91 -5.57 3.13
CA PHE A 50 -7.53 -6.03 3.29
C PHE A 50 -6.98 -5.50 4.61
N TRP A 51 -6.80 -6.36 5.59
CA TRP A 51 -6.51 -5.99 6.98
C TRP A 51 -5.03 -6.01 7.30
N TYR A 52 -4.60 -5.02 8.09
CA TYR A 52 -3.24 -4.88 8.63
C TYR A 52 -3.31 -4.63 10.13
N ASN A 53 -2.33 -5.13 10.87
CA ASN A 53 -2.14 -4.74 12.28
C ASN A 53 -1.60 -3.32 12.39
N LYS A 54 -1.85 -2.67 13.52
CA LYS A 54 -1.20 -1.38 13.84
C LYS A 54 0.33 -1.50 13.74
N SER A 55 0.91 -2.61 14.22
CA SER A 55 2.36 -2.83 14.15
C SER A 55 2.87 -2.89 12.70
N ASP A 56 2.09 -3.38 11.75
CA ASP A 56 2.45 -3.37 10.33
C ASP A 56 2.48 -1.95 9.80
N ILE A 57 1.53 -1.11 10.21
CA ILE A 57 1.50 0.31 9.84
C ILE A 57 2.72 1.04 10.40
N ASP A 58 3.03 0.82 11.69
CA ASP A 58 4.18 1.44 12.35
C ASP A 58 5.49 1.07 11.64
N SER A 59 5.66 -0.22 11.32
CA SER A 59 6.84 -0.72 10.61
C SER A 59 6.95 -0.15 9.20
N ALA A 60 5.83 -0.06 8.49
CA ALA A 60 5.80 0.49 7.13
C ALA A 60 6.25 1.95 7.11
N ILE A 61 5.83 2.76 8.10
CA ILE A 61 6.23 4.16 8.20
C ILE A 61 7.75 4.28 8.36
N ILE A 62 8.35 3.43 9.19
CA ILE A 62 9.81 3.41 9.39
C ILE A 62 10.53 3.10 8.07
N ILE A 63 10.10 2.08 7.35
CA ILE A 63 10.72 1.69 6.07
C ILE A 63 10.51 2.77 5.01
N LEU A 64 9.34 3.37 4.93
CA LEU A 64 9.08 4.46 3.98
C LEU A 64 9.98 5.67 4.27
N ASN A 65 10.23 5.97 5.54
CA ASN A 65 11.18 7.02 5.90
C ASN A 65 12.60 6.69 5.44
N GLN A 66 13.03 5.45 5.58
CA GLN A 66 14.33 4.97 5.09
C GLN A 66 14.41 5.10 3.56
N LEU A 67 13.36 4.72 2.84
CA LEU A 67 13.29 4.85 1.39
C LEU A 67 13.35 6.32 0.94
N GLU A 68 12.68 7.22 1.65
CA GLU A 68 12.77 8.67 1.37
C GLU A 68 14.21 9.18 1.53
N ASN A 69 14.96 8.64 2.48
CA ASN A 69 16.35 8.96 2.72
C ASN A 69 17.31 8.17 1.81
N ARG A 70 16.77 7.49 0.80
CA ARG A 70 17.52 6.72 -0.20
C ARG A 70 18.38 5.60 0.39
N GLU A 71 17.93 5.03 1.50
CA GLU A 71 18.56 3.84 2.07
C GLU A 71 18.19 2.61 1.23
N ASN A 72 19.12 1.68 1.12
CA ASN A 72 18.92 0.45 0.35
C ASN A 72 18.09 -0.55 1.18
N THR A 73 16.78 -0.40 1.09
CA THR A 73 15.81 -1.25 1.78
C THR A 73 14.59 -1.46 0.88
N ALA A 74 13.67 -2.31 1.32
CA ALA A 74 12.41 -2.55 0.63
C ALA A 74 11.27 -2.63 1.64
N LEU A 75 10.14 -2.01 1.29
CA LEU A 75 8.91 -2.20 2.02
C LEU A 75 8.23 -3.46 1.49
N ASN A 76 7.86 -4.36 2.42
CA ASN A 76 6.99 -5.50 2.13
C ASN A 76 5.74 -5.33 2.98
N PHE A 77 4.68 -4.85 2.36
CA PHE A 77 3.44 -4.49 3.03
C PHE A 77 2.35 -5.48 2.66
N LYS A 78 2.27 -6.55 3.45
CA LYS A 78 1.38 -7.67 3.19
C LYS A 78 0.19 -7.64 4.15
N ALA A 79 -1.03 -7.65 3.60
CA ALA A 79 -2.25 -7.82 4.37
C ALA A 79 -2.34 -9.25 4.94
N TYR A 80 -3.26 -9.47 5.87
CA TYR A 80 -3.50 -10.81 6.45
C TYR A 80 -3.82 -11.85 5.39
N SER A 81 -4.47 -11.44 4.31
CA SER A 81 -4.85 -12.32 3.21
C SER A 81 -4.73 -11.60 1.88
N GLU A 82 -4.34 -12.34 0.86
CA GLU A 82 -4.58 -12.07 -0.56
C GLU A 82 -3.86 -10.87 -1.18
N PHE A 83 -3.56 -9.80 -0.45
CA PHE A 83 -2.90 -8.62 -1.02
C PHE A 83 -1.50 -8.44 -0.48
N SER A 84 -0.54 -8.20 -1.37
CA SER A 84 0.85 -7.94 -1.04
C SER A 84 1.38 -6.78 -1.88
N LEU A 85 2.08 -5.86 -1.25
CA LEU A 85 2.68 -4.69 -1.88
C LEU A 85 4.17 -4.63 -1.52
N MET A 86 5.01 -4.43 -2.52
CA MET A 86 6.45 -4.23 -2.32
C MET A 86 6.88 -2.93 -2.98
N ILE A 87 7.65 -2.12 -2.26
CA ILE A 87 8.23 -0.88 -2.78
C ILE A 87 9.72 -0.88 -2.49
N LYS A 88 10.51 -0.60 -3.51
CA LYS A 88 11.96 -0.43 -3.37
C LYS A 88 12.46 0.70 -4.27
N MET A 89 13.65 1.19 -3.99
CA MET A 89 14.26 2.22 -4.81
C MET A 89 14.57 1.66 -6.21
N GLN A 90 14.16 2.37 -7.25
CA GLN A 90 14.42 2.01 -8.64
C GLN A 90 15.76 2.60 -9.11
N ASP A 91 16.01 3.86 -8.74
CA ASP A 91 17.24 4.57 -9.09
C ASP A 91 17.54 5.64 -8.03
N SER A 92 18.65 6.35 -8.21
CA SER A 92 19.06 7.45 -7.31
C SER A 92 18.36 8.77 -7.60
N ALA A 93 17.52 8.84 -8.63
CA ALA A 93 16.86 10.06 -9.07
C ALA A 93 15.48 10.27 -8.43
N GLY A 94 15.09 9.43 -7.45
CA GLY A 94 13.81 9.57 -6.76
C GLY A 94 12.67 8.80 -7.39
N HIS A 95 12.97 7.73 -8.12
CA HIS A 95 11.98 6.82 -8.65
C HIS A 95 11.96 5.53 -7.82
N TYR A 96 10.77 5.01 -7.57
CA TYR A 96 10.57 3.80 -6.77
C TYR A 96 9.78 2.78 -7.57
N TYR A 97 10.20 1.53 -7.45
CA TYR A 97 9.53 0.40 -8.08
C TYR A 97 8.46 -0.13 -7.12
N VAL A 98 7.25 -0.24 -7.63
CA VAL A 98 6.10 -0.80 -6.90
C VAL A 98 5.71 -2.10 -7.57
N GLU A 99 5.63 -3.16 -6.79
CA GLU A 99 5.11 -4.45 -7.23
C GLU A 99 3.97 -4.84 -6.31
N PHE A 100 2.88 -5.34 -6.87
CA PHE A 100 1.76 -5.82 -6.08
C PHE A 100 1.25 -7.15 -6.61
N SER A 101 0.63 -7.91 -5.72
CA SER A 101 -0.06 -9.13 -6.09
C SER A 101 -1.36 -9.25 -5.29
N VAL A 102 -2.39 -9.79 -5.94
CA VAL A 102 -3.66 -10.14 -5.32
C VAL A 102 -3.96 -11.59 -5.66
N ASP A 103 -4.16 -12.40 -4.64
CA ASP A 103 -4.61 -13.79 -4.80
C ASP A 103 -6.07 -13.88 -4.34
N ASP A 104 -6.98 -14.13 -5.26
CA ASP A 104 -8.39 -14.31 -4.95
C ASP A 104 -8.75 -15.81 -5.08
N PRO A 105 -8.74 -16.56 -3.95
CA PRO A 105 -9.00 -17.99 -4.00
C PRO A 105 -10.45 -18.33 -4.34
N ILE A 106 -11.39 -17.42 -4.06
CA ILE A 106 -12.81 -17.64 -4.36
C ILE A 106 -13.03 -17.66 -5.87
N ASN A 107 -12.48 -16.68 -6.58
CA ASN A 107 -12.56 -16.59 -8.03
C ASN A 107 -11.41 -17.31 -8.74
N ARG A 108 -10.50 -17.93 -8.01
CA ARG A 108 -9.31 -18.62 -8.52
C ARG A 108 -8.49 -17.71 -9.44
N ALA A 109 -8.41 -16.44 -9.09
CA ALA A 109 -7.68 -15.45 -9.85
C ALA A 109 -6.42 -15.04 -9.09
N SER A 110 -5.34 -14.81 -9.82
CA SER A 110 -4.12 -14.22 -9.28
C SER A 110 -3.72 -13.07 -10.19
N LEU A 111 -3.58 -11.88 -9.59
CA LEU A 111 -3.19 -10.68 -10.30
C LEU A 111 -1.83 -10.23 -9.77
N LYS A 112 -0.90 -9.97 -10.70
CA LYS A 112 0.40 -9.43 -10.34
C LYS A 112 0.81 -8.40 -11.38
N SER A 113 1.29 -7.25 -10.92
CA SER A 113 1.81 -6.22 -11.82
C SER A 113 2.76 -5.30 -11.08
N ASN A 114 3.33 -4.35 -11.81
CA ASN A 114 4.28 -3.40 -11.26
C ASN A 114 4.18 -2.06 -12.00
N TYR A 115 4.66 -1.01 -11.35
CA TYR A 115 4.81 0.30 -11.96
C TYR A 115 5.80 1.14 -11.15
N ILE A 116 6.14 2.31 -11.68
CA ILE A 116 7.09 3.23 -11.07
C ILE A 116 6.33 4.43 -10.49
N ILE A 117 6.70 4.83 -9.28
CA ILE A 117 6.21 6.05 -8.65
C ILE A 117 7.37 7.03 -8.44
N ASP A 118 7.05 8.31 -8.30
CA ASP A 118 8.03 9.31 -7.94
C ASP A 118 8.12 9.53 -6.43
N HIS A 119 9.08 10.35 -6.02
CA HIS A 119 9.33 10.64 -4.62
C HIS A 119 8.12 11.29 -3.92
N ALA A 120 7.39 12.16 -4.62
CA ALA A 120 6.23 12.84 -4.05
C ALA A 120 5.12 11.84 -3.69
N VAL A 121 4.88 10.85 -4.55
CA VAL A 121 3.89 9.79 -4.29
C VAL A 121 4.31 8.93 -3.11
N LEU A 122 5.60 8.59 -3.01
CA LEU A 122 6.11 7.85 -1.85
C LEU A 122 5.89 8.62 -0.55
N SER A 123 6.23 9.92 -0.53
CA SER A 123 6.02 10.78 0.63
C SER A 123 4.55 10.90 1.00
N ASN A 124 3.67 10.99 0.02
CA ASN A 124 2.22 11.03 0.24
C ASN A 124 1.72 9.72 0.85
N PHE A 125 2.27 8.59 0.44
CA PHE A 125 1.92 7.30 1.03
C PHE A 125 2.34 7.25 2.51
N LYS A 126 3.55 7.71 2.82
CA LYS A 126 3.99 7.79 4.23
C LYS A 126 3.05 8.69 5.04
N THR A 127 2.70 9.86 4.53
CA THR A 127 1.78 10.79 5.21
C THR A 127 0.41 10.14 5.43
N PHE A 128 -0.10 9.42 4.44
CA PHE A 128 -1.36 8.68 4.58
C PHE A 128 -1.29 7.66 5.72
N LEU A 129 -0.22 6.87 5.80
CA LEU A 129 -0.05 5.89 6.88
C LEU A 129 0.12 6.55 8.25
N ILE A 130 0.77 7.71 8.33
CA ILE A 130 0.86 8.48 9.58
C ILE A 130 -0.53 8.93 10.02
N ASP A 131 -1.37 9.42 9.11
CA ASP A 131 -2.76 9.78 9.41
C ASP A 131 -3.54 8.59 9.94
N ILE A 132 -3.36 7.41 9.35
CA ILE A 132 -3.95 6.15 9.84
C ILE A 132 -3.45 5.84 11.25
N GLN A 133 -2.14 5.91 11.47
CA GLN A 133 -1.52 5.65 12.77
C GLN A 133 -2.12 6.53 13.86
N ASN A 134 -2.40 7.79 13.57
CA ASN A 134 -2.98 8.74 14.51
C ASN A 134 -4.45 8.48 14.84
N CYS A 135 -5.10 7.59 14.10
CA CYS A 135 -6.49 7.19 14.35
C CYS A 135 -6.63 5.97 15.29
N PHE A 136 -5.52 5.37 15.66
CA PHE A 136 -5.52 4.25 16.61
C PHE A 136 -5.55 4.70 18.06
#